data_e2a696e20a6c9f184d2b5792277d5ea9
#
_entry.id   e2a696e20a6c9f184d2b5792277d5ea9
#
_cell.length_a   1.000
_cell.length_b   1.000
_cell.length_c   1.000
_cell.angle_alpha   90.00
_cell.angle_beta   90.00
_cell.angle_gamma   90.00
#
_symmetry.space_group_name_H-M   'P 1'
#
loop_
_entity.id
_entity.type
_entity.pdbx_description
1 polymer ?
#
loop_
_entity_poly.entity_id
_entity_poly.type
_entity_poly.pdbx_seq_one_letter_code
_entity_poly.pdbx_strand_id
1 'polypeptide(L)'
;MKRVSDFGLEINAGCNIFPVQQISITDILNCEIEVLDYESGVKTKHGDNRYVVKIKHEGTECKFFTNSTPIKEALGKISKEDFPFMATVRVKKLGTGNNKMYYFT
;
A
#
# COMPACT_ATOMS: atom_id res chain seq x y z
N MET A 1 -21.54 5.80 18.29
CA MET A 1 -20.62 5.45 19.38
C MET A 1 -19.25 5.13 18.83
N LYS A 2 -18.22 5.71 19.41
CA LYS A 2 -16.86 5.43 18.99
C LYS A 2 -16.35 4.15 19.64
N ARG A 3 -15.52 3.42 18.91
CA ARG A 3 -14.87 2.23 19.42
C ARG A 3 -13.46 2.58 19.82
N VAL A 4 -12.84 1.69 20.58
CA VAL A 4 -11.43 1.87 20.95
C VAL A 4 -10.57 2.06 19.72
N SER A 5 -10.82 1.32 18.67
CA SER A 5 -10.11 1.45 17.42
C SER A 5 -10.20 2.84 16.79
N ASP A 6 -11.30 3.55 17.05
CA ASP A 6 -11.50 4.87 16.48
C ASP A 6 -10.61 5.92 17.14
N PHE A 7 -10.03 5.60 18.28
CA PHE A 7 -9.15 6.51 18.99
C PHE A 7 -7.70 6.34 18.61
N GLY A 8 -7.40 5.46 17.67
CA GLY A 8 -6.04 5.18 17.29
C GLY A 8 -5.23 4.46 18.36
N LEU A 9 -5.91 3.83 19.30
CA LEU A 9 -5.25 3.09 20.37
C LEU A 9 -4.80 1.71 19.92
N GLU A 10 -4.95 1.44 18.65
CA GLU A 10 -4.49 0.21 18.08
C GLU A 10 -3.00 0.08 18.28
N ILE A 11 -2.57 -1.13 18.48
CA ILE A 11 -1.16 -1.44 18.59
C ILE A 11 -0.44 -1.06 17.31
N ASN A 12 -1.15 -1.10 16.23
CA ASN A 12 -0.62 -0.89 14.90
C ASN A 12 -0.76 0.57 14.51
N ALA A 13 0.30 1.34 14.72
CA ALA A 13 0.30 2.79 14.47
C ALA A 13 -0.01 3.14 13.02
N GLY A 14 0.31 2.24 12.07
CA GLY A 14 0.06 2.48 10.66
C GLY A 14 -1.41 2.56 10.31
N CYS A 15 -2.30 2.07 11.17
CA CYS A 15 -3.72 2.07 10.90
C CYS A 15 -4.35 3.46 10.84
N ASN A 16 -3.67 4.46 11.40
CA ASN A 16 -4.20 5.82 11.44
C ASN A 16 -3.75 6.68 10.26
N ILE A 17 -2.85 6.17 9.46
CA ILE A 17 -2.37 6.88 8.30
C ILE A 17 -3.39 6.74 7.23
N PHE A 18 -4.08 7.38 6.66
CA PHE A 18 -5.16 7.16 5.70
C PHE A 18 -6.30 6.35 6.33
N PRO A 19 -7.30 7.02 6.90
CA PRO A 19 -8.42 6.36 7.57
C PRO A 19 -9.41 5.75 6.57
N VAL A 20 -8.95 4.80 5.80
CA VAL A 20 -9.75 4.07 4.81
C VAL A 20 -9.55 2.58 5.03
N GLN A 21 -10.35 1.78 4.36
CA GLN A 21 -10.28 0.32 4.50
C GLN A 21 -8.91 -0.20 4.09
N GLN A 22 -8.36 -1.06 4.91
CA GLN A 22 -7.10 -1.74 4.57
C GLN A 22 -7.39 -3.01 3.79
N ILE A 23 -6.65 -3.21 2.71
CA ILE A 23 -6.72 -4.42 1.90
C ILE A 23 -5.33 -5.02 1.75
N SER A 24 -5.27 -6.25 1.25
CA SER A 24 -4.01 -6.88 0.89
C SER A 24 -3.66 -6.53 -0.56
N ILE A 25 -2.38 -6.37 -0.86
CA ILE A 25 -1.94 -6.16 -2.24
C ILE A 25 -2.38 -7.30 -3.15
N THR A 26 -2.56 -8.50 -2.60
CA THR A 26 -3.04 -9.65 -3.38
C THR A 26 -4.47 -9.48 -3.84
N ASP A 27 -5.25 -8.62 -3.19
CA ASP A 27 -6.64 -8.38 -3.58
C ASP A 27 -6.75 -7.55 -4.85
N ILE A 28 -5.68 -6.91 -5.26
CA ILE A 28 -5.67 -6.03 -6.42
C ILE A 28 -4.65 -6.44 -7.47
N LEU A 29 -4.21 -7.72 -7.43
CA LEU A 29 -3.29 -8.24 -8.43
C LEU A 29 -3.92 -8.17 -9.81
N ASN A 30 -3.14 -7.70 -10.79
CA ASN A 30 -3.56 -7.57 -12.18
C ASN A 30 -4.73 -6.60 -12.37
N CYS A 31 -5.00 -5.76 -11.38
CA CYS A 31 -6.03 -4.73 -11.47
C CYS A 31 -5.39 -3.38 -11.67
N GLU A 32 -6.01 -2.56 -12.52
CA GLU A 32 -5.62 -1.17 -12.64
C GLU A 32 -6.22 -0.39 -11.47
N ILE A 33 -5.39 0.38 -10.79
CA ILE A 33 -5.79 1.17 -9.63
C ILE A 33 -5.35 2.60 -9.82
N GLU A 34 -6.02 3.51 -9.11
CA GLU A 34 -5.59 4.89 -9.03
C GLU A 34 -4.81 5.06 -7.73
N VAL A 35 -3.54 5.43 -7.83
CA VAL A 35 -2.69 5.65 -6.66
C VAL A 35 -2.86 7.11 -6.24
N LEU A 36 -3.39 7.32 -5.04
CA LEU A 36 -3.75 8.64 -4.56
C LEU A 36 -2.66 9.29 -3.75
N ASP A 37 -2.00 8.52 -2.89
CA ASP A 37 -0.96 9.03 -2.01
C ASP A 37 -0.22 7.86 -1.35
N TYR A 38 0.85 8.16 -0.64
CA TYR A 38 1.56 7.15 0.12
C TYR A 38 2.34 7.77 1.27
N GLU A 39 2.66 6.96 2.27
CA GLU A 39 3.56 7.31 3.35
C GLU A 39 4.65 6.27 3.46
N SER A 40 5.86 6.72 3.76
CA SER A 40 7.02 5.85 3.90
C SER A 40 7.45 5.74 5.35
N GLY A 41 8.30 4.75 5.64
CA GLY A 41 8.88 4.61 6.97
C GLY A 41 7.87 4.25 8.06
N VAL A 42 6.81 3.54 7.69
CA VAL A 42 5.73 3.20 8.62
C VAL A 42 6.13 1.97 9.42
N LYS A 43 5.97 2.04 10.73
CA LYS A 43 6.17 0.89 11.61
C LYS A 43 4.88 0.10 11.73
N THR A 44 4.99 -1.20 11.56
CA THR A 44 3.86 -2.11 11.78
C THR A 44 4.35 -3.29 12.63
N LYS A 45 3.41 -4.08 13.13
CA LYS A 45 3.78 -5.29 13.87
C LYS A 45 4.49 -6.33 12.99
N HIS A 46 4.46 -6.14 11.69
CA HIS A 46 5.11 -7.03 10.73
C HIS A 46 6.47 -6.52 10.26
N GLY A 47 6.89 -5.38 10.75
CA GLY A 47 8.18 -4.82 10.41
C GLY A 47 8.17 -3.30 10.34
N ASP A 48 9.36 -2.75 10.31
CA ASP A 48 9.58 -1.30 10.20
C ASP A 48 9.78 -0.92 8.75
N ASN A 49 9.74 0.37 8.49
CA ASN A 49 10.06 0.94 7.18
C ASN A 49 9.16 0.42 6.05
N ARG A 50 7.92 0.15 6.36
CA ARG A 50 6.95 -0.21 5.35
C ARG A 50 6.36 1.05 4.73
N TYR A 51 5.86 0.88 3.51
CA TYR A 51 5.09 1.93 2.84
C TYR A 51 3.62 1.60 2.96
N VAL A 52 2.81 2.60 3.21
CA VAL A 52 1.36 2.48 3.11
C VAL A 52 0.91 3.30 1.91
N VAL A 53 0.13 2.70 1.04
CA VAL A 53 -0.29 3.31 -0.22
C VAL A 53 -1.80 3.46 -0.21
N LYS A 54 -2.27 4.68 -0.42
CA LYS A 54 -3.70 4.97 -0.54
C LYS A 54 -4.07 4.90 -2.01
N ILE A 55 -5.08 4.12 -2.31
CA ILE A 55 -5.51 3.88 -3.68
C ILE A 55 -7.01 4.01 -3.80
N LYS A 56 -7.48 4.09 -5.04
CA LYS A 56 -8.90 3.98 -5.36
C LYS A 56 -9.05 2.81 -6.31
N HIS A 57 -9.87 1.85 -5.94
CA HIS A 57 -10.13 0.65 -6.70
C HIS A 57 -11.63 0.46 -6.83
N GLU A 58 -12.11 0.40 -8.06
CA GLU A 58 -13.53 0.25 -8.35
C GLU A 58 -14.41 1.29 -7.63
N GLY A 59 -13.92 2.52 -7.57
CA GLY A 59 -14.65 3.61 -6.95
C GLY A 59 -14.54 3.68 -5.43
N THR A 60 -13.80 2.78 -4.82
CA THR A 60 -13.66 2.71 -3.37
C THR A 60 -12.23 3.05 -2.96
N GLU A 61 -12.08 3.98 -2.03
CA GLU A 61 -10.77 4.31 -1.47
C GLU A 61 -10.38 3.26 -0.44
N CYS A 62 -9.13 2.83 -0.53
CA CYS A 62 -8.56 1.86 0.39
C CYS A 62 -7.06 2.04 0.46
N LYS A 63 -6.41 1.25 1.30
CA LYS A 63 -4.97 1.31 1.45
C LYS A 63 -4.38 -0.08 1.55
N PHE A 64 -3.13 -0.22 1.20
CA PHE A 64 -2.38 -1.45 1.45
C PHE A 64 -0.98 -1.12 1.94
N PHE A 65 -0.42 -2.02 2.71
CA PHE A 65 0.95 -1.91 3.19
C PHE A 65 1.84 -2.76 2.31
N THR A 66 3.04 -2.27 2.03
CA THR A 66 3.97 -3.02 1.21
C THR A 66 5.40 -2.77 1.67
N ASN A 67 6.22 -3.79 1.48
CA ASN A 67 7.67 -3.67 1.65
C ASN A 67 8.39 -4.00 0.35
N SER A 68 7.68 -4.00 -0.75
CA SER A 68 8.23 -4.33 -2.06
C SER A 68 9.18 -3.25 -2.53
N THR A 69 10.42 -3.61 -2.81
CA THR A 69 11.41 -2.66 -3.30
C THR A 69 11.02 -2.00 -4.61
N PRO A 70 10.53 -2.73 -5.63
CA PRO A 70 10.10 -2.08 -6.87
C PRO A 70 9.01 -1.05 -6.68
N ILE A 71 8.03 -1.33 -5.79
CA ILE A 71 6.97 -0.37 -5.53
C ILE A 71 7.52 0.86 -4.81
N LYS A 72 8.39 0.65 -3.81
CA LYS A 72 9.02 1.77 -3.10
C LYS A 72 9.82 2.65 -4.04
N GLU A 73 10.57 2.05 -4.94
CA GLU A 73 11.37 2.80 -5.92
C GLU A 73 10.48 3.56 -6.89
N ALA A 74 9.41 2.94 -7.35
CA ALA A 74 8.48 3.61 -8.26
C ALA A 74 7.86 4.83 -7.59
N LEU A 75 7.40 4.67 -6.35
CA LEU A 75 6.80 5.78 -5.61
C LEU A 75 7.80 6.89 -5.34
N GLY A 76 9.06 6.53 -5.07
CA GLY A 76 10.11 7.52 -4.83
C GLY A 76 10.51 8.31 -6.06
N LYS A 77 10.28 7.76 -7.24
CA LYS A 77 10.61 8.42 -8.50
C LYS A 77 9.49 9.31 -9.03
N ILE A 78 8.29 9.12 -8.54
CA ILE A 78 7.13 9.89 -9.00
C ILE A 78 6.97 11.08 -8.07
N SER A 79 6.92 12.27 -8.65
CA SER A 79 6.71 13.50 -7.88
C SER A 79 5.32 13.50 -7.26
N LYS A 80 5.19 14.04 -6.05
CA LYS A 80 3.88 14.20 -5.42
C LYS A 80 2.93 15.03 -6.28
N GLU A 81 3.47 15.87 -7.13
CA GLU A 81 2.66 16.66 -8.06
C GLU A 81 2.01 15.83 -9.15
N ASP A 82 2.55 14.65 -9.41
CA ASP A 82 2.02 13.74 -10.42
C ASP A 82 0.94 12.81 -9.88
N PHE A 83 0.64 12.90 -8.60
CA PHE A 83 -0.46 12.15 -8.02
C PHE A 83 -1.79 12.87 -8.26
N PRO A 84 -2.87 12.14 -8.45
CA PRO A 84 -2.93 10.69 -8.56
C PRO A 84 -2.46 10.17 -9.92
N PHE A 85 -2.09 8.92 -9.98
CA PHE A 85 -1.72 8.28 -11.23
C PHE A 85 -2.27 6.85 -11.28
N MET A 86 -2.37 6.32 -12.50
CA MET A 86 -2.88 4.96 -12.70
C MET A 86 -1.72 3.97 -12.74
N ALA A 87 -1.94 2.81 -12.16
CA ALA A 87 -0.96 1.74 -12.18
C ALA A 87 -1.67 0.39 -12.12
N THR A 88 -1.02 -0.63 -12.63
CA THR A 88 -1.49 -2.00 -12.50
C THR A 88 -0.53 -2.76 -11.60
N VAL A 89 -1.07 -3.47 -10.62
CA VAL A 89 -0.25 -4.27 -9.70
C VAL A 89 0.04 -5.61 -10.34
N ARG A 90 1.31 -5.95 -10.40
CA ARG A 90 1.77 -7.22 -10.95
C ARG A 90 2.61 -7.95 -9.93
N VAL A 91 2.75 -9.26 -10.11
CA VAL A 91 3.63 -10.08 -9.29
C VAL A 91 4.56 -10.86 -10.18
N LYS A 92 5.82 -10.95 -9.74
CA LYS A 92 6.85 -11.71 -10.43
C LYS A 92 7.44 -12.72 -9.47
N LYS A 93 7.58 -13.96 -9.91
CA LYS A 93 8.29 -14.97 -9.13
C LYS A 93 9.79 -14.80 -9.31
N LEU A 94 10.53 -14.89 -8.21
CA LEU A 94 11.98 -14.77 -8.21
C LEU A 94 12.60 -16.15 -8.01
N GLY A 95 13.32 -16.61 -9.02
CA GLY A 95 14.06 -17.87 -8.94
C GLY A 95 13.16 -19.08 -8.72
N THR A 96 13.67 -20.06 -8.01
CA THR A 96 12.93 -21.25 -7.62
C THR A 96 12.37 -21.06 -6.22
N GLY A 97 11.17 -21.55 -5.97
CA GLY A 97 10.55 -21.45 -4.66
C GLY A 97 9.41 -20.43 -4.62
N ASN A 98 9.09 -19.94 -3.42
CA ASN A 98 7.91 -19.13 -3.19
C ASN A 98 8.20 -17.63 -3.14
N ASN A 99 9.37 -17.20 -3.52
CA ASN A 99 9.72 -15.78 -3.50
C ASN A 99 8.96 -15.04 -4.58
N LYS A 100 8.29 -13.97 -4.17
CA LYS A 100 7.49 -13.14 -5.07
C LYS A 100 7.87 -11.68 -4.89
N MET A 101 7.77 -10.92 -5.96
CA MET A 101 8.02 -9.50 -5.93
C MET A 101 6.87 -8.78 -6.61
N TYR A 102 6.27 -7.84 -5.90
CA TYR A 102 5.17 -7.03 -6.45
C TYR A 102 5.73 -5.77 -7.06
N TYR A 103 5.11 -5.34 -8.15
CA TYR A 103 5.56 -4.11 -8.84
C TYR A 103 4.39 -3.46 -9.57
N PHE A 104 4.59 -2.20 -9.95
CA PHE A 104 3.62 -1.45 -10.74
C PHE A 104 4.02 -1.42 -12.21
N THR A 105 3.02 -1.46 -13.08
CA THR A 105 3.23 -1.24 -14.51
C THR A 105 2.29 -0.18 -15.04
#